data_e5659736f9963b6fcf9a1eed951a2f40
#
_entry.id   e5659736f9963b6fcf9a1eed951a2f40
#
_cell.length_a   1.000
_cell.length_b   1.000
_cell.length_c   1.000
_cell.angle_alpha   90.00
_cell.angle_beta   90.00
_cell.angle_gamma   90.00
#
_symmetry.space_group_name_H-M   'P 1'
#
loop_
_entity.id
_entity.type
_entity.pdbx_description
1 polymer ?
#
loop_
_entity_poly.entity_id
_entity_poly.type
_entity_poly.pdbx_seq_one_letter_code
_entity_poly.pdbx_strand_id
1 'polypeptide(L)' 'MKVINASFFIRENQRENFLSDAAKLISETRKEEGCLAYTLYESLEERNTFMMVEN' A
#
# COMPACT_ATOMS: atom_id res chain seq x y z
N MET A 1 14.84 6.10 -13.09
CA MET A 1 13.81 5.38 -12.36
C MET A 1 13.70 5.93 -10.94
N LYS A 2 12.49 6.16 -10.47
CA LYS A 2 12.25 6.75 -9.16
C LYS A 2 11.41 5.80 -8.33
N VAL A 3 11.89 5.45 -7.13
CA VAL A 3 11.18 4.57 -6.21
C VAL A 3 10.80 5.37 -4.97
N ILE A 4 9.52 5.33 -4.62
CA ILE A 4 8.98 6.01 -3.46
C ILE A 4 8.48 4.96 -2.47
N ASN A 5 8.96 5.05 -1.22
CA ASN A 5 8.55 4.17 -0.13
C ASN A 5 7.89 4.98 0.96
N ALA A 6 6.77 4.47 1.47
CA ALA A 6 6.09 5.07 2.62
C ALA A 6 5.71 3.97 3.59
N SER A 7 6.16 4.08 4.83
CA SER A 7 5.83 3.11 5.88
C SER A 7 4.86 3.72 6.87
N PHE A 8 3.90 2.93 7.35
CA PHE A 8 2.90 3.42 8.28
C PHE A 8 2.27 2.26 9.05
N PHE A 9 1.68 2.60 10.20
CA PHE A 9 1.01 1.65 11.07
C PHE A 9 -0.50 1.91 11.06
N ILE A 10 -1.29 0.82 10.99
CA ILE A 10 -2.75 0.88 11.02
C ILE A 10 -3.26 0.18 12.27
N ARG A 11 -4.19 0.81 12.98
CA ARG A 11 -4.82 0.22 14.16
C ARG A 11 -5.59 -1.04 13.79
N GLU A 12 -5.60 -2.02 14.65
CA GLU A 12 -6.25 -3.31 14.39
C GLU A 12 -7.72 -3.15 14.03
N ASN A 13 -8.43 -2.26 14.71
CA ASN A 13 -9.86 -2.04 14.44
C ASN A 13 -10.14 -1.31 13.12
N GLN A 14 -9.11 -0.81 12.44
CA GLN A 14 -9.24 -0.16 11.14
C GLN A 14 -8.66 -1.01 10.00
N ARG A 15 -8.11 -2.17 10.33
CA ARG A 15 -7.40 -3.02 9.37
C ARG A 15 -8.26 -3.39 8.16
N GLU A 16 -9.48 -3.88 8.38
CA GLU A 16 -10.34 -4.31 7.28
C GLU A 16 -10.73 -3.16 6.36
N ASN A 17 -11.09 -2.02 6.96
CA ASN A 17 -11.42 -0.82 6.20
C ASN A 17 -10.23 -0.33 5.39
N PHE A 18 -9.06 -0.32 6.02
CA PHE A 18 -7.83 0.10 5.35
C PHE A 18 -7.51 -0.81 4.16
N LEU A 19 -7.57 -2.14 4.35
CA LEU A 19 -7.25 -3.06 3.28
C LEU A 19 -8.22 -2.95 2.11
N SER A 20 -9.51 -2.75 2.41
CA SER A 20 -10.52 -2.56 1.37
C SER A 20 -10.26 -1.28 0.57
N ASP A 21 -9.99 -0.18 1.27
CA ASP A 21 -9.71 1.11 0.62
C ASP A 21 -8.39 1.05 -0.16
N ALA A 22 -7.38 0.39 0.40
CA ALA A 22 -6.09 0.25 -0.26
C ALA A 22 -6.21 -0.56 -1.56
N ALA A 23 -7.02 -1.62 -1.56
CA ALA A 23 -7.23 -2.42 -2.75
C ALA A 23 -7.83 -1.58 -3.88
N LYS A 24 -8.79 -0.72 -3.55
CA LYS A 24 -9.40 0.18 -4.53
C LYS A 24 -8.39 1.20 -5.05
N LEU A 25 -7.63 1.80 -4.16
CA LEU A 25 -6.61 2.78 -4.53
C LEU A 25 -5.55 2.17 -5.43
N ILE A 26 -5.07 0.98 -5.09
CA ILE A 26 -4.07 0.29 -5.88
C ILE A 26 -4.60 0.00 -7.29
N SER A 27 -5.83 -0.50 -7.37
CA SER A 27 -6.47 -0.80 -8.66
C SER A 27 -6.57 0.45 -9.54
N GLU A 28 -7.00 1.58 -8.96
CA GLU A 28 -7.12 2.83 -9.69
C GLU A 28 -5.75 3.38 -10.11
N THR A 29 -4.76 3.32 -9.21
CA THR A 29 -3.43 3.85 -9.48
C THR A 29 -2.73 3.06 -10.60
N ARG A 30 -2.90 1.74 -10.61
CA ARG A 30 -2.29 0.89 -11.64
C ARG A 30 -2.83 1.14 -13.04
N LYS A 31 -4.01 1.73 -13.14
CA LYS A 31 -4.60 2.10 -14.44
C LYS A 31 -4.03 3.39 -15.00
N GLU A 32 -3.34 4.17 -14.17
CA GLU A 32 -2.76 5.43 -14.59
C GLU A 32 -1.57 5.21 -15.53
N GLU A 33 -1.49 6.03 -16.56
CA GLU A 33 -0.38 6.01 -17.49
C GLU A 33 0.89 6.42 -16.76
N GLY A 34 1.97 5.66 -16.97
CA GLY A 34 3.25 5.94 -16.35
C GLY A 34 3.48 5.27 -15.03
N CYS A 35 2.47 4.61 -14.46
CA CYS A 35 2.63 3.83 -13.23
C CYS A 35 3.26 2.49 -13.56
N LEU A 36 4.52 2.28 -13.14
CA LEU A 36 5.23 1.03 -13.40
C LEU A 36 4.96 -0.02 -12.34
N ALA A 37 4.89 0.39 -11.08
CA ALA A 37 4.59 -0.50 -9.98
C ALA A 37 4.00 0.27 -8.82
N TYR A 38 3.02 -0.34 -8.16
CA TYR A 38 2.38 0.23 -6.98
C TYR A 38 1.93 -0.94 -6.12
N THR A 39 2.65 -1.21 -5.04
CA THR A 39 2.44 -2.43 -4.25
C THR A 39 2.42 -2.10 -2.76
N LEU A 40 1.49 -2.70 -2.05
CA LEU A 40 1.40 -2.61 -0.59
C LEU A 40 1.96 -3.89 0.02
N TYR A 41 2.84 -3.73 0.99
CA TYR A 41 3.43 -4.84 1.74
C TYR A 41 3.08 -4.71 3.22
N GLU A 42 2.99 -5.83 3.90
CA GLU A 42 2.84 -5.86 5.35
C GLU A 42 4.06 -6.56 5.94
N SER A 43 4.55 -6.04 7.08
CA SER A 43 5.67 -6.65 7.78
C SER A 43 5.30 -8.03 8.32
N LEU A 44 6.17 -8.99 8.14
CA LEU A 44 5.99 -10.33 8.69
C LEU A 44 6.16 -10.33 10.21
N GLU A 45 7.02 -9.46 10.72
CA GLU A 45 7.34 -9.41 12.16
C GLU A 45 6.42 -8.50 12.95
N GLU A 46 5.90 -7.45 12.31
CA GLU A 46 5.06 -6.46 12.98
C GLU A 46 3.72 -6.33 12.27
N ARG A 47 2.72 -6.98 12.86
CA ARG A 47 1.35 -6.92 12.32
C ARG A 47 0.88 -5.47 12.21
N ASN A 48 0.16 -5.16 11.14
CA ASN A 48 -0.43 -3.84 10.87
C ASN A 48 0.60 -2.75 10.53
N THR A 49 1.86 -3.12 10.34
CA THR A 49 2.87 -2.24 9.82
C THR A 49 3.02 -2.50 8.33
N PHE A 50 2.72 -1.48 7.54
CA PHE A 50 2.67 -1.59 6.08
C PHE A 50 3.70 -0.69 5.43
N MET A 51 4.09 -1.08 4.23
CA MET A 51 4.93 -0.24 3.39
C MET A 51 4.34 -0.19 1.99
N MET A 52 4.18 1.01 1.46
CA MET A 52 3.76 1.23 0.10
C MET A 52 4.98 1.53 -0.75
N VAL A 53 5.12 0.79 -1.83
CA VAL A 53 6.23 0.98 -2.78
C VAL A 53 5.65 1.37 -4.12
N GLU A 54 6.11 2.51 -4.63
CA GLU A 54 5.69 3.04 -5.93
C GLU A 54 6.91 3.29 -6.80
N ASN A 55 6.80 2.90 -8.03
CA ASN A 55 7.90 3.07 -8.99
C ASN A 55 7.40 3.78 -10.24
#